data_1198d9ccd953cd02199accea8cce1d3f
#
_entry.id   1198d9ccd953cd02199accea8cce1d3f
#
_cell.length_a   1.000
_cell.length_b   1.000
_cell.length_c   1.000
_cell.angle_alpha   90.00
_cell.angle_beta   90.00
_cell.angle_gamma   90.00
#
_symmetry.space_group_name_H-M   'P 1'
#
loop_
_entity.id
_entity.type
_entity.pdbx_description
1 polymer ?
#
loop_
_entity_poly.entity_id
_entity_poly.type
_entity_poly.pdbx_seq_one_letter_code
_entity_poly.pdbx_strand_id
1 'polypeptide(L)'
;MFEITVKKIENNQFLFEELVKRDFKRKYKRTVLGFLRSMLSPLMMLGVMSFVFNQFFGRAIEYYVLYILAGQIVFAYFSEATNAGMAALLSNASIFSKINVPKFLFVLSRNISALINFLLTVVIFFCFVFAYGIKPEWTMLLIFYPIVCLIIFNYGIGLILSALFIFFRDMQYLYSLLLQVVMYGSAIFYSIDMLSKSY
;
A
#
# COMPACT_ATOMS: atom_id res chain seq x y z
N MET A 1 7.49 8.23 -25.30
CA MET A 1 6.81 8.69 -24.08
C MET A 1 7.60 8.33 -22.83
N PHE A 2 8.06 7.10 -22.66
CA PHE A 2 8.85 6.64 -21.49
C PHE A 2 10.17 7.41 -21.33
N GLU A 3 10.96 7.59 -22.39
CA GLU A 3 12.22 8.37 -22.35
C GLU A 3 12.03 9.82 -21.93
N ILE A 4 10.95 10.48 -22.39
CA ILE A 4 10.64 11.87 -22.00
C ILE A 4 10.32 11.94 -20.49
N THR A 5 9.67 10.92 -19.96
CA THR A 5 9.33 10.84 -18.53
C THR A 5 10.59 10.62 -17.70
N VAL A 6 11.48 9.71 -18.12
CA VAL A 6 12.76 9.44 -17.45
C VAL A 6 13.64 10.70 -17.43
N LYS A 7 13.80 11.36 -18.58
CA LYS A 7 14.57 12.61 -18.67
C LYS A 7 14.02 13.77 -17.82
N LYS A 8 12.68 13.81 -17.64
CA LYS A 8 12.05 14.77 -16.73
C LYS A 8 12.27 14.41 -15.25
N ILE A 9 12.39 13.13 -14.91
CA ILE A 9 12.76 12.70 -13.57
C ILE A 9 14.22 13.04 -13.28
N GLU A 10 15.14 12.76 -14.19
CA GLU A 10 16.55 13.08 -14.06
C GLU A 10 16.78 14.59 -13.85
N ASN A 11 16.14 15.44 -14.67
CA ASN A 11 16.24 16.90 -14.53
C ASN A 11 15.65 17.45 -13.22
N ASN A 12 14.78 16.69 -12.53
CA ASN A 12 14.17 17.07 -11.26
C ASN A 12 14.51 16.09 -10.12
N GLN A 13 15.59 15.32 -10.27
CA GLN A 13 15.98 14.27 -9.33
C GLN A 13 16.12 14.81 -7.90
N PHE A 14 16.80 15.92 -7.72
CA PHE A 14 16.97 16.57 -6.43
C PHE A 14 15.63 16.87 -5.76
N LEU A 15 14.69 17.45 -6.50
CA LEU A 15 13.37 17.76 -5.97
C LEU A 15 12.61 16.48 -5.62
N PHE A 16 12.68 15.47 -6.47
CA PHE A 16 12.02 14.19 -6.25
C PHE A 16 12.54 13.49 -4.98
N GLU A 17 13.86 13.42 -4.80
CA GLU A 17 14.47 12.88 -3.59
C GLU A 17 14.05 13.65 -2.34
N GLU A 18 14.01 15.00 -2.43
CA GLU A 18 13.62 15.82 -1.29
C GLU A 18 12.12 15.69 -0.96
N LEU A 19 11.26 15.49 -1.96
CA LEU A 19 9.84 15.15 -1.75
C LEU A 19 9.67 13.82 -1.03
N VAL A 20 10.38 12.77 -1.47
CA VAL A 20 10.34 11.44 -0.82
C VAL A 20 10.87 11.53 0.60
N LYS A 21 12.02 12.17 0.82
CA LYS A 21 12.61 12.37 2.16
C LYS A 21 11.67 13.16 3.07
N ARG A 22 11.05 14.22 2.56
CA ARG A 22 10.08 15.03 3.31
C ARG A 22 8.86 14.20 3.72
N ASP A 23 8.30 13.44 2.80
CA ASP A 23 7.10 12.65 3.04
C ASP A 23 7.39 11.52 4.03
N PHE A 24 8.54 10.88 3.91
CA PHE A 24 9.04 9.90 4.87
C PHE A 24 9.27 10.53 6.26
N LYS A 25 10.02 11.65 6.33
CA LYS A 25 10.25 12.37 7.58
C LYS A 25 8.93 12.82 8.23
N ARG A 26 7.97 13.31 7.45
CA ARG A 26 6.66 13.75 7.96
C ARG A 26 5.91 12.63 8.65
N LYS A 27 6.01 11.40 8.14
CA LYS A 27 5.37 10.22 8.73
C LYS A 27 6.09 9.76 10.01
N TYR A 28 7.42 9.85 10.04
CA TYR A 28 8.23 9.28 11.11
C TYR A 28 8.85 10.30 12.09
N LYS A 29 8.93 11.60 11.72
CA LYS A 29 9.69 12.61 12.46
C LYS A 29 9.11 13.00 13.82
N ARG A 30 7.87 12.62 14.13
CA ARG A 30 7.22 13.10 15.37
C ARG A 30 7.36 12.18 16.57
N THR A 31 7.73 10.89 16.37
CA THR A 31 8.00 9.98 17.50
C THR A 31 8.61 8.66 17.03
N VAL A 32 9.50 8.05 17.81
CA VAL A 32 9.83 6.61 17.79
C VAL A 32 8.53 5.78 17.80
N LEU A 33 7.48 6.29 18.45
CA LEU A 33 6.10 5.81 18.42
C LEU A 33 5.45 5.83 17.02
N GLY A 34 5.86 6.69 16.08
CA GLY A 34 5.31 6.72 14.71
C GLY A 34 5.71 5.48 13.90
N PHE A 35 6.97 5.07 14.00
CA PHE A 35 7.46 3.82 13.41
C PHE A 35 6.81 2.62 14.11
N LEU A 36 6.80 2.61 15.44
CA LEU A 36 6.17 1.56 16.23
C LEU A 36 4.66 1.45 15.92
N ARG A 37 3.96 2.57 15.76
CA ARG A 37 2.54 2.60 15.42
C ARG A 37 2.26 2.02 14.03
N SER A 38 3.09 2.30 13.03
CA SER A 38 2.92 1.75 11.68
C SER A 38 3.14 0.24 11.63
N MET A 39 3.98 -0.29 12.53
CA MET A 39 4.19 -1.73 12.70
C MET A 39 3.14 -2.36 13.63
N LEU A 40 2.78 -1.67 14.71
CA LEU A 40 1.83 -2.18 15.70
C LEU A 40 0.41 -2.28 15.15
N SER A 41 0.01 -1.35 14.27
CA SER A 41 -1.34 -1.34 13.69
C SER A 41 -1.67 -2.62 12.90
N PRO A 42 -0.84 -3.08 11.93
CA PRO A 42 -1.06 -4.36 11.26
C PRO A 42 -1.02 -5.55 12.24
N LEU A 43 -0.10 -5.53 13.22
CA LEU A 43 0.02 -6.61 14.21
C LEU A 43 -1.19 -6.70 15.14
N MET A 44 -1.68 -5.58 15.63
CA MET A 44 -2.89 -5.54 16.46
C MET A 44 -4.11 -6.01 15.69
N MET A 45 -4.27 -5.53 14.45
CA MET A 45 -5.37 -5.98 13.57
C MET A 45 -5.29 -7.48 13.30
N LEU A 46 -4.08 -7.99 13.08
CA LEU A 46 -3.81 -9.41 12.91
C LEU A 46 -4.19 -10.20 14.17
N GLY A 47 -3.81 -9.73 15.36
CA GLY A 47 -4.16 -10.36 16.63
C GLY A 47 -5.69 -10.48 16.80
N VAL A 48 -6.42 -9.39 16.55
CA VAL A 48 -7.89 -9.39 16.64
C VAL A 48 -8.50 -10.30 15.58
N MET A 49 -8.07 -10.21 14.33
CA MET A 49 -8.59 -11.04 13.24
C MET A 49 -8.25 -12.52 13.43
N SER A 50 -7.02 -12.82 13.85
CA SER A 50 -6.62 -14.20 14.16
C SER A 50 -7.49 -14.79 15.28
N PHE A 51 -7.74 -14.04 16.36
CA PHE A 51 -8.58 -14.49 17.45
C PHE A 51 -10.02 -14.74 17.01
N VAL A 52 -10.61 -13.82 16.27
CA VAL A 52 -12.02 -13.91 15.83
C VAL A 52 -12.19 -15.00 14.76
N PHE A 53 -11.39 -14.94 13.69
CA PHE A 53 -11.61 -15.78 12.51
C PHE A 53 -10.96 -17.17 12.61
N ASN A 54 -9.94 -17.37 13.44
CA ASN A 54 -9.34 -18.69 13.62
C ASN A 54 -10.35 -19.69 14.20
N GLN A 55 -11.28 -19.23 15.03
CA GLN A 55 -12.35 -20.07 15.56
C GLN A 55 -13.35 -20.53 14.48
N PHE A 56 -13.59 -19.69 13.47
CA PHE A 56 -14.59 -19.94 12.43
C PHE A 56 -14.00 -20.59 11.17
N PHE A 57 -12.81 -20.14 10.75
CA PHE A 57 -12.22 -20.51 9.46
C PHE A 57 -10.85 -21.20 9.56
N GLY A 58 -10.20 -21.16 10.72
CA GLY A 58 -8.83 -21.67 10.90
C GLY A 58 -8.65 -23.17 10.70
N ARG A 59 -9.73 -23.94 10.72
CA ARG A 59 -9.70 -25.39 10.44
C ARG A 59 -9.62 -25.73 8.95
N ALA A 60 -9.94 -24.78 8.09
CA ALA A 60 -10.04 -25.01 6.64
C ALA A 60 -8.82 -24.55 5.86
N ILE A 61 -7.98 -23.69 6.46
CA ILE A 61 -6.79 -23.11 5.79
C ILE A 61 -5.58 -23.32 6.69
N GLU A 62 -4.58 -24.02 6.16
CA GLU A 62 -3.29 -24.18 6.83
C GLU A 62 -2.60 -22.81 6.95
N TYR A 63 -2.02 -22.51 8.11
CA TYR A 63 -1.39 -21.22 8.39
C TYR A 63 -2.30 -20.00 8.17
N TYR A 64 -3.57 -20.10 8.53
CA TYR A 64 -4.59 -19.05 8.32
C TYR A 64 -4.15 -17.65 8.75
N VAL A 65 -3.39 -17.53 9.83
CA VAL A 65 -2.84 -16.25 10.32
C VAL A 65 -1.93 -15.60 9.28
N LEU A 66 -1.05 -16.38 8.64
CA LEU A 66 -0.15 -15.88 7.59
C LEU A 66 -0.93 -15.50 6.31
N TYR A 67 -1.97 -16.26 6.00
CA TYR A 67 -2.85 -15.96 4.86
C TYR A 67 -3.52 -14.59 5.01
N ILE A 68 -4.17 -14.33 6.16
CA ILE A 68 -4.78 -13.02 6.44
C ILE A 68 -3.73 -11.91 6.44
N LEU A 69 -2.58 -12.15 7.07
CA LEU A 69 -1.51 -11.16 7.15
C LEU A 69 -1.02 -10.75 5.77
N ALA A 70 -0.78 -11.71 4.87
CA ALA A 70 -0.37 -11.45 3.50
C ALA A 70 -1.40 -10.58 2.76
N GLY A 71 -2.67 -10.96 2.80
CA GLY A 71 -3.75 -10.21 2.18
C GLY A 71 -3.89 -8.79 2.73
N GLN A 72 -3.82 -8.62 4.05
CA GLN A 72 -3.90 -7.32 4.70
C GLN A 72 -2.72 -6.39 4.36
N ILE A 73 -1.50 -6.91 4.29
CA ILE A 73 -0.30 -6.13 3.93
C ILE A 73 -0.41 -5.59 2.51
N VAL A 74 -0.83 -6.43 1.56
CA VAL A 74 -1.03 -6.04 0.17
C VAL A 74 -2.15 -5.00 0.05
N PHE A 75 -3.28 -5.23 0.70
CA PHE A 75 -4.40 -4.29 0.69
C PHE A 75 -4.08 -2.96 1.37
N ALA A 76 -3.36 -2.99 2.49
CA ALA A 76 -2.91 -1.79 3.19
C ALA A 76 -2.00 -0.93 2.29
N TYR A 77 -1.07 -1.55 1.57
CA TYR A 77 -0.24 -0.84 0.59
C TYR A 77 -1.07 -0.24 -0.54
N PHE A 78 -2.00 -1.01 -1.13
CA PHE A 78 -2.91 -0.51 -2.15
C PHE A 78 -3.70 0.71 -1.66
N SER A 79 -4.33 0.59 -0.50
CA SER A 79 -5.12 1.67 0.11
C SER A 79 -4.27 2.89 0.46
N GLU A 80 -3.09 2.69 1.05
CA GLU A 80 -2.18 3.80 1.42
C GLU A 80 -1.66 4.53 0.17
N ALA A 81 -1.16 3.79 -0.83
CA ALA A 81 -0.56 4.37 -2.03
C ALA A 81 -1.59 5.17 -2.85
N THR A 82 -2.80 4.63 -3.01
CA THR A 82 -3.85 5.28 -3.80
C THR A 82 -4.46 6.48 -3.09
N ASN A 83 -4.71 6.41 -1.77
CA ASN A 83 -5.17 7.56 -0.99
C ASN A 83 -4.12 8.68 -0.94
N ALA A 84 -2.84 8.33 -0.72
CA ALA A 84 -1.76 9.30 -0.73
C ALA A 84 -1.58 9.93 -2.12
N GLY A 85 -1.71 9.12 -3.18
CA GLY A 85 -1.70 9.56 -4.57
C GLY A 85 -2.84 10.54 -4.87
N MET A 86 -4.06 10.22 -4.44
CA MET A 86 -5.24 11.10 -4.59
C MET A 86 -4.99 12.49 -4.00
N ALA A 87 -4.47 12.56 -2.79
CA ALA A 87 -4.20 13.83 -2.11
C ALA A 87 -2.93 14.55 -2.59
N ALA A 88 -2.11 13.92 -3.45
CA ALA A 88 -0.77 14.39 -3.78
C ALA A 88 -0.75 15.78 -4.41
N LEU A 89 -1.60 16.05 -5.38
CA LEU A 89 -1.63 17.33 -6.07
C LEU A 89 -2.18 18.44 -5.17
N LEU A 90 -3.29 18.21 -4.52
CA LEU A 90 -3.91 19.22 -3.65
C LEU A 90 -2.99 19.62 -2.49
N SER A 91 -2.34 18.64 -1.85
CA SER A 91 -1.43 18.89 -0.72
C SER A 91 -0.13 19.59 -1.10
N ASN A 92 0.23 19.62 -2.38
CA ASN A 92 1.44 20.25 -2.90
C ASN A 92 1.15 21.45 -3.82
N ALA A 93 -0.09 21.95 -3.85
CA ALA A 93 -0.50 23.05 -4.72
C ALA A 93 0.39 24.29 -4.60
N SER A 94 0.81 24.64 -3.39
CA SER A 94 1.71 25.76 -3.11
C SER A 94 3.13 25.61 -3.71
N ILE A 95 3.55 24.39 -4.01
CA ILE A 95 4.87 24.13 -4.59
C ILE A 95 4.82 24.33 -6.10
N PHE A 96 3.89 23.65 -6.80
CA PHE A 96 3.82 23.77 -8.25
C PHE A 96 3.23 25.10 -8.76
N SER A 97 2.65 25.92 -7.88
CA SER A 97 2.30 27.31 -8.20
C SER A 97 3.51 28.24 -8.24
N LYS A 98 4.60 27.86 -7.57
CA LYS A 98 5.84 28.67 -7.50
C LYS A 98 6.95 28.20 -8.44
N ILE A 99 6.97 26.91 -8.75
CA ILE A 99 7.98 26.26 -9.59
C ILE A 99 7.32 25.40 -10.66
N ASN A 100 7.85 25.49 -11.88
CA ASN A 100 7.34 24.71 -13.00
C ASN A 100 7.87 23.27 -12.95
N VAL A 101 7.16 22.40 -12.23
CA VAL A 101 7.53 20.99 -12.02
C VAL A 101 6.44 20.08 -12.58
N PRO A 102 6.81 18.95 -13.22
CA PRO A 102 5.85 17.98 -13.68
C PRO A 102 5.00 17.42 -12.53
N LYS A 103 3.68 17.59 -12.62
CA LYS A 103 2.73 17.23 -11.54
C LYS A 103 2.74 15.74 -11.17
N PHE A 104 3.05 14.87 -12.13
CA PHE A 104 3.11 13.42 -11.90
C PHE A 104 4.19 13.01 -10.87
N LEU A 105 5.26 13.83 -10.70
CA LEU A 105 6.30 13.56 -9.70
C LEU A 105 5.78 13.57 -8.27
N PHE A 106 4.78 14.38 -7.96
CA PHE A 106 4.17 14.40 -6.63
C PHE A 106 3.39 13.11 -6.33
N VAL A 107 2.70 12.57 -7.34
CA VAL A 107 2.01 11.27 -7.18
C VAL A 107 3.03 10.15 -7.07
N LEU A 108 4.10 10.19 -7.86
CA LEU A 108 5.18 9.20 -7.82
C LEU A 108 5.89 9.20 -6.46
N SER A 109 6.20 10.38 -5.89
CA SER A 109 6.86 10.48 -4.58
C SER A 109 6.00 9.88 -3.47
N ARG A 110 4.67 10.07 -3.52
CA ARG A 110 3.73 9.47 -2.58
C ARG A 110 3.69 7.94 -2.71
N ASN A 111 3.67 7.44 -3.94
CA ASN A 111 3.66 5.99 -4.19
C ASN A 111 4.95 5.34 -3.66
N ILE A 112 6.12 5.96 -3.90
CA ILE A 112 7.40 5.44 -3.38
C ILE A 112 7.45 5.52 -1.85
N SER A 113 6.93 6.58 -1.23
CA SER A 113 6.85 6.67 0.23
C SER A 113 5.97 5.57 0.82
N ALA A 114 4.84 5.23 0.17
CA ALA A 114 4.00 4.11 0.56
C ALA A 114 4.70 2.76 0.33
N LEU A 115 5.46 2.62 -0.77
CA LEU A 115 6.25 1.42 -1.07
C LEU A 115 7.30 1.15 0.00
N ILE A 116 8.00 2.17 0.49
CA ILE A 116 8.99 2.00 1.58
C ILE A 116 8.31 1.42 2.82
N ASN A 117 7.13 1.92 3.20
CA ASN A 117 6.36 1.37 4.32
C ASN A 117 5.93 -0.08 4.08
N PHE A 118 5.47 -0.37 2.89
CA PHE A 118 5.10 -1.72 2.48
C PHE A 118 6.27 -2.69 2.61
N LEU A 119 7.46 -2.32 2.11
CA LEU A 119 8.67 -3.14 2.21
C LEU A 119 9.06 -3.42 3.66
N LEU A 120 8.96 -2.43 4.55
CA LEU A 120 9.18 -2.63 5.99
C LEU A 120 8.20 -3.65 6.57
N THR A 121 6.93 -3.58 6.18
CA THR A 121 5.91 -4.53 6.64
C THR A 121 6.12 -5.93 6.05
N VAL A 122 6.60 -6.02 4.81
CA VAL A 122 6.98 -7.30 4.17
C VAL A 122 8.13 -7.97 4.91
N VAL A 123 9.13 -7.20 5.38
CA VAL A 123 10.22 -7.77 6.21
C VAL A 123 9.65 -8.41 7.47
N ILE A 124 8.71 -7.75 8.15
CA ILE A 124 8.06 -8.32 9.34
C ILE A 124 7.29 -9.59 8.98
N PHE A 125 6.58 -9.58 7.86
CA PHE A 125 5.86 -10.75 7.37
C PHE A 125 6.78 -11.96 7.21
N PHE A 126 7.95 -11.77 6.59
CA PHE A 126 8.93 -12.86 6.45
C PHE A 126 9.49 -13.31 7.81
N CYS A 127 9.68 -12.41 8.79
CA CYS A 127 10.03 -12.82 10.15
C CYS A 127 8.99 -13.79 10.74
N PHE A 128 7.70 -13.52 10.52
CA PHE A 128 6.63 -14.45 10.95
C PHE A 128 6.67 -15.76 10.17
N VAL A 129 6.84 -15.74 8.86
CA VAL A 129 6.95 -16.95 8.02
C VAL A 129 8.05 -17.88 8.55
N PHE A 130 9.23 -17.32 8.88
CA PHE A 130 10.34 -18.10 9.44
C PHE A 130 10.07 -18.57 10.88
N ALA A 131 9.37 -17.77 11.70
CA ALA A 131 8.98 -18.18 13.06
C ALA A 131 8.00 -19.36 13.05
N TYR A 132 7.16 -19.49 12.02
CA TYR A 132 6.30 -20.67 11.80
C TYR A 132 7.05 -21.89 11.24
N GLY A 133 8.37 -21.79 11.00
CA GLY A 133 9.20 -22.91 10.53
C GLY A 133 9.08 -23.20 9.03
N ILE A 134 8.47 -22.30 8.25
CA ILE A 134 8.35 -22.44 6.80
C ILE A 134 9.73 -22.18 6.17
N LYS A 135 10.24 -23.16 5.43
CA LYS A 135 11.54 -23.05 4.77
C LYS A 135 11.46 -22.15 3.54
N PRO A 136 12.50 -21.33 3.29
CA PRO A 136 12.55 -20.51 2.10
C PRO A 136 12.65 -21.40 0.85
N GLU A 137 11.72 -21.21 -0.08
CA GLU A 137 11.70 -21.88 -1.39
C GLU A 137 11.90 -20.85 -2.51
N TRP A 138 12.40 -21.31 -3.65
CA TRP A 138 12.58 -20.45 -4.84
C TRP A 138 11.27 -19.85 -5.33
N THR A 139 10.14 -20.50 -5.05
CA THR A 139 8.79 -20.01 -5.32
C THR A 139 8.49 -18.68 -4.64
N MET A 140 9.14 -18.36 -3.51
CA MET A 140 8.98 -17.07 -2.83
C MET A 140 9.51 -15.89 -3.66
N LEU A 141 10.44 -16.12 -4.60
CA LEU A 141 10.91 -15.07 -5.51
C LEU A 141 9.82 -14.62 -6.50
N LEU A 142 8.83 -15.45 -6.77
CA LEU A 142 7.71 -15.08 -7.64
C LEU A 142 6.86 -13.96 -7.06
N ILE A 143 6.96 -13.69 -5.75
CA ILE A 143 6.28 -12.56 -5.08
C ILE A 143 6.72 -11.20 -5.66
N PHE A 144 7.93 -11.08 -6.21
CA PHE A 144 8.37 -9.82 -6.80
C PHE A 144 7.55 -9.40 -8.02
N TYR A 145 7.06 -10.36 -8.81
CA TYR A 145 6.25 -10.05 -10.00
C TYR A 145 4.94 -9.32 -9.64
N PRO A 146 4.04 -9.85 -8.78
CA PRO A 146 2.82 -9.13 -8.40
C PRO A 146 3.11 -7.83 -7.66
N ILE A 147 4.22 -7.70 -6.92
CA ILE A 147 4.60 -6.44 -6.28
C ILE A 147 4.87 -5.36 -7.32
N VAL A 148 5.64 -5.66 -8.37
CA VAL A 148 5.92 -4.70 -9.46
C VAL A 148 4.63 -4.30 -10.18
N CYS A 149 3.77 -5.27 -10.49
CA CYS A 149 2.46 -5.00 -11.10
C CYS A 149 1.61 -4.08 -10.20
N LEU A 150 1.61 -4.33 -8.90
CA LEU A 150 0.86 -3.53 -7.92
C LEU A 150 1.40 -2.09 -7.80
N ILE A 151 2.72 -1.89 -7.88
CA ILE A 151 3.34 -0.56 -7.88
C ILE A 151 2.84 0.26 -9.08
N ILE A 152 2.90 -0.33 -10.28
CA ILE A 152 2.47 0.34 -11.53
C ILE A 152 0.98 0.63 -11.47
N PHE A 153 0.18 -0.31 -11.01
CA PHE A 153 -1.26 -0.19 -10.86
C PHE A 153 -1.65 0.93 -9.87
N ASN A 154 -1.03 0.94 -8.69
CA ASN A 154 -1.26 1.98 -7.68
C ASN A 154 -0.88 3.37 -8.19
N TYR A 155 0.21 3.47 -8.94
CA TYR A 155 0.63 4.73 -9.55
C TYR A 155 -0.39 5.22 -10.57
N GLY A 156 -0.87 4.34 -11.45
CA GLY A 156 -1.90 4.68 -12.45
C GLY A 156 -3.21 5.14 -11.80
N ILE A 157 -3.72 4.40 -10.81
CA ILE A 157 -4.92 4.80 -10.04
C ILE A 157 -4.67 6.11 -9.31
N GLY A 158 -3.51 6.28 -8.68
CA GLY A 158 -3.14 7.52 -7.99
C GLY A 158 -3.19 8.75 -8.90
N LEU A 159 -2.73 8.63 -10.15
CA LEU A 159 -2.81 9.71 -11.16
C LEU A 159 -4.26 10.07 -11.51
N ILE A 160 -5.10 9.08 -11.75
CA ILE A 160 -6.52 9.29 -12.06
C ILE A 160 -7.23 9.95 -10.88
N LEU A 161 -7.07 9.38 -9.68
CA LEU A 161 -7.70 9.90 -8.47
C LEU A 161 -7.22 11.30 -8.12
N SER A 162 -5.93 11.61 -8.32
CA SER A 162 -5.38 12.94 -8.05
C SER A 162 -5.98 14.01 -8.96
N ALA A 163 -6.25 13.66 -10.22
CA ALA A 163 -6.93 14.56 -11.16
C ALA A 163 -8.39 14.76 -10.76
N LEU A 164 -9.12 13.67 -10.46
CA LEU A 164 -10.54 13.74 -10.05
C LEU A 164 -10.72 14.52 -8.74
N PHE A 165 -9.82 14.37 -7.78
CA PHE A 165 -9.90 15.01 -6.47
C PHE A 165 -9.74 16.53 -6.52
N ILE A 166 -9.08 17.07 -7.55
CA ILE A 166 -9.00 18.52 -7.76
C ILE A 166 -10.37 19.09 -8.12
N PHE A 167 -11.17 18.36 -8.91
CA PHE A 167 -12.49 18.82 -9.36
C PHE A 167 -13.58 18.45 -8.35
N PHE A 168 -13.49 17.27 -7.76
CA PHE A 168 -14.53 16.70 -6.88
C PHE A 168 -13.91 16.33 -5.54
N ARG A 169 -14.05 17.19 -4.53
CA ARG A 169 -13.51 16.94 -3.18
C ARG A 169 -14.19 15.78 -2.46
N ASP A 170 -15.43 15.48 -2.82
CA ASP A 170 -16.19 14.36 -2.25
C ASP A 170 -15.66 12.99 -2.69
N MET A 171 -14.76 12.98 -3.69
CA MET A 171 -14.07 11.75 -4.16
C MET A 171 -13.40 10.98 -3.02
N GLN A 172 -12.93 11.67 -1.98
CA GLN A 172 -12.32 11.03 -0.82
C GLN A 172 -13.30 10.10 -0.09
N TYR A 173 -14.53 10.53 0.08
CA TYR A 173 -15.57 9.72 0.73
C TYR A 173 -16.00 8.55 -0.16
N LEU A 174 -16.27 8.81 -1.43
CA LEU A 174 -16.64 7.77 -2.39
C LEU A 174 -15.54 6.70 -2.52
N TYR A 175 -14.29 7.13 -2.60
CA TYR A 175 -13.16 6.21 -2.69
C TYR A 175 -12.97 5.39 -1.41
N SER A 176 -13.19 5.96 -0.23
CA SER A 176 -13.12 5.22 1.04
C SER A 176 -14.19 4.12 1.11
N LEU A 177 -15.40 4.38 0.63
CA LEU A 177 -16.45 3.36 0.53
C LEU A 177 -16.07 2.26 -0.48
N LEU A 178 -15.53 2.65 -1.64
CA LEU A 178 -15.05 1.69 -2.63
C LEU A 178 -13.95 0.78 -2.06
N LEU A 179 -12.99 1.34 -1.31
CA LEU A 179 -11.96 0.55 -0.64
C LEU A 179 -12.54 -0.47 0.34
N GLN A 180 -13.58 -0.12 1.10
CA GLN A 180 -14.25 -1.07 1.99
C GLN A 180 -14.90 -2.22 1.19
N VAL A 181 -15.60 -1.91 0.11
CA VAL A 181 -16.19 -2.94 -0.77
C VAL A 181 -15.11 -3.85 -1.34
N VAL A 182 -14.01 -3.28 -1.84
CA VAL A 182 -12.87 -4.06 -2.36
C VAL A 182 -12.25 -4.93 -1.28
N MET A 183 -12.07 -4.43 -0.06
CA MET A 183 -11.49 -5.18 1.06
C MET A 183 -12.31 -6.44 1.38
N TYR A 184 -13.62 -6.31 1.46
CA TYR A 184 -14.49 -7.46 1.74
C TYR A 184 -14.69 -8.36 0.52
N GLY A 185 -14.67 -7.81 -0.68
CA GLY A 185 -14.83 -8.54 -1.94
C GLY A 185 -13.57 -9.31 -2.38
N SER A 186 -12.39 -8.96 -1.85
CA SER A 186 -11.09 -9.53 -2.29
C SER A 186 -10.74 -10.88 -1.67
N ALA A 187 -11.67 -11.57 -1.01
CA ALA A 187 -11.41 -12.88 -0.37
C ALA A 187 -10.20 -12.89 0.61
N ILE A 188 -9.89 -11.75 1.24
CA ILE A 188 -8.78 -11.64 2.21
C ILE A 188 -9.10 -12.45 3.47
N PHE A 189 -10.37 -12.54 3.85
CA PHE A 189 -10.81 -13.16 5.10
C PHE A 189 -11.33 -14.59 4.93
N TYR A 190 -11.59 -15.03 3.71
CA TYR A 190 -12.15 -16.34 3.39
C TYR A 190 -11.53 -16.92 2.12
N SER A 191 -11.50 -18.23 1.97
CA SER A 191 -11.05 -18.85 0.72
C SER A 191 -12.19 -18.96 -0.28
N ILE A 192 -11.86 -18.84 -1.56
CA ILE A 192 -12.82 -18.96 -2.67
C ILE A 192 -13.47 -20.38 -2.68
N ASP A 193 -12.71 -21.40 -2.23
CA ASP A 193 -13.21 -22.77 -2.16
C ASP A 193 -14.37 -22.96 -1.16
N MET A 194 -14.45 -22.10 -0.14
CA MET A 194 -15.59 -22.12 0.79
C MET A 194 -16.89 -21.63 0.14
N LEU A 195 -16.78 -20.65 -0.78
CA LEU A 195 -17.94 -20.16 -1.52
C LEU A 195 -18.44 -21.19 -2.52
N SER A 196 -17.54 -21.91 -3.19
CA SER A 196 -17.92 -22.93 -4.19
C SER A 196 -18.57 -24.18 -3.58
N LYS A 197 -18.32 -24.48 -2.30
CA LYS A 197 -18.94 -25.61 -1.58
C LYS A 197 -20.32 -25.28 -0.98
N SER A 198 -20.72 -24.00 -1.01
CA SER A 198 -21.99 -23.53 -0.45
C SER A 198 -23.11 -23.46 -1.50
N TYR A 199 -22.79 -23.72 -2.74
CA TYR A 199 -23.73 -23.89 -3.87
C TYR A 199 -23.61 -25.30 -4.44
#